data_63d1d521acf19838f24c6afa58301a96
#
_entry.id   63d1d521acf19838f24c6afa58301a96
#
_cell.length_a   1.000
_cell.length_b   1.000
_cell.length_c   1.000
_cell.angle_alpha   90.00
_cell.angle_beta   90.00
_cell.angle_gamma   90.00
#
_symmetry.space_group_name_H-M   'P 1'
#
loop_
_entity.id
_entity.type
_entity.pdbx_description
1 polymer ?
#
loop_
_entity_poly.entity_id
_entity_poly.type
_entity_poly.pdbx_seq_one_letter_code
_entity_poly.pdbx_strand_id
1 'polypeptide(L)'
;MASLLAEPMERLGARVVGIDASERNIGVARAHAEASGLAIDYRAATAEALASAGEHFDIVLAMEVVEHVADLGAFLGACCALMKPGGMMIVATLNRTPQSFAFAILGAELLLRWLPLGTHDWRRFLRPSELAAELRRRGARVAELVGVRYSPLTDRFALGADLSVNYMALVELA
;
A
#
# COMPACT_ATOMS: atom_id res chain seq x y z
N MET A 1 -9.94 0.19 3.07
CA MET A 1 -8.75 1.09 3.13
C MET A 1 -8.57 1.99 1.91
N ALA A 2 -9.08 1.63 0.73
CA ALA A 2 -8.94 2.45 -0.49
C ALA A 2 -9.41 3.91 -0.34
N SER A 3 -10.46 4.18 0.44
CA SER A 3 -10.99 5.54 0.64
C SER A 3 -10.05 6.48 1.42
N LEU A 4 -9.25 5.96 2.35
CA LEU A 4 -8.39 6.78 3.22
C LEU A 4 -7.30 7.54 2.45
N LEU A 5 -6.85 7.03 1.31
CA LEU A 5 -5.83 7.67 0.47
C LEU A 5 -6.43 8.32 -0.78
N ALA A 6 -7.43 7.66 -1.37
CA ALA A 6 -8.04 8.13 -2.60
C ALA A 6 -8.68 9.52 -2.45
N GLU A 7 -9.38 9.74 -1.35
CA GLU A 7 -10.06 11.01 -1.09
C GLU A 7 -9.10 12.20 -0.90
N PRO A 8 -8.03 12.11 -0.06
CA PRO A 8 -7.03 13.17 0.00
C PRO A 8 -6.36 13.46 -1.34
N MET A 9 -6.09 12.43 -2.15
CA MET A 9 -5.47 12.62 -3.47
C MET A 9 -6.41 13.34 -4.44
N GLU A 10 -7.69 12.97 -4.45
CA GLU A 10 -8.68 13.67 -5.27
C GLU A 10 -8.83 15.15 -4.84
N ARG A 11 -8.88 15.44 -3.54
CA ARG A 11 -8.92 16.81 -3.00
C ARG A 11 -7.68 17.64 -3.39
N LEU A 12 -6.56 16.99 -3.66
CA LEU A 12 -5.34 17.61 -4.19
C LEU A 12 -5.37 17.78 -5.72
N GLY A 13 -6.47 17.40 -6.38
CA GLY A 13 -6.67 17.57 -7.82
C GLY A 13 -6.24 16.38 -8.68
N ALA A 14 -5.92 15.23 -8.10
CA ALA A 14 -5.63 14.03 -8.86
C ALA A 14 -6.91 13.38 -9.39
N ARG A 15 -6.85 12.80 -10.60
CA ARG A 15 -7.86 11.84 -11.06
C ARG A 15 -7.52 10.47 -10.47
N VAL A 16 -8.39 9.97 -9.61
CA VAL A 16 -8.13 8.78 -8.82
C VAL A 16 -8.96 7.60 -9.30
N VAL A 17 -8.30 6.47 -9.52
CA VAL A 17 -8.91 5.15 -9.65
C VAL A 17 -8.59 4.36 -8.38
N GLY A 18 -9.59 3.98 -7.63
CA GLY A 18 -9.45 3.16 -6.43
C GLY A 18 -9.93 1.74 -6.68
N ILE A 19 -9.10 0.74 -6.39
CA ILE A 19 -9.46 -0.66 -6.58
C ILE A 19 -9.42 -1.45 -5.28
N ASP A 20 -10.31 -2.41 -5.17
CA ASP A 20 -10.33 -3.44 -4.12
C ASP A 20 -11.01 -4.68 -4.73
N ALA A 21 -10.52 -5.87 -4.42
CA ALA A 21 -11.12 -7.11 -4.91
C ALA A 21 -12.52 -7.36 -4.31
N SER A 22 -12.85 -6.72 -3.19
CA SER A 22 -14.14 -6.84 -2.50
C SER A 22 -15.14 -5.81 -3.01
N GLU A 23 -16.20 -6.27 -3.67
CA GLU A 23 -17.33 -5.41 -4.07
C GLU A 23 -17.96 -4.68 -2.88
N ARG A 24 -18.01 -5.32 -1.70
CA ARG A 24 -18.50 -4.71 -0.47
C ARG A 24 -17.66 -3.50 -0.08
N ASN A 25 -16.32 -3.61 -0.11
CA ASN A 25 -15.43 -2.50 0.22
C ASN A 25 -15.59 -1.36 -0.78
N ILE A 26 -15.70 -1.69 -2.05
CA ILE A 26 -15.95 -0.70 -3.12
C ILE A 26 -17.31 -0.01 -2.95
N GLY A 27 -18.37 -0.74 -2.59
CA GLY A 27 -19.67 -0.16 -2.30
C GLY A 27 -19.62 0.87 -1.17
N VAL A 28 -18.92 0.55 -0.07
CA VAL A 28 -18.72 1.48 1.06
C VAL A 28 -17.90 2.70 0.61
N ALA A 29 -16.82 2.50 -0.15
CA ALA A 29 -15.97 3.58 -0.62
C ALA A 29 -16.71 4.55 -1.56
N ARG A 30 -17.53 4.02 -2.48
CA ARG A 30 -18.38 4.82 -3.36
C ARG A 30 -19.38 5.67 -2.58
N ALA A 31 -20.11 5.06 -1.65
CA ALA A 31 -21.09 5.79 -0.83
C ALA A 31 -20.44 6.92 -0.02
N HIS A 32 -19.22 6.70 0.50
CA HIS A 32 -18.50 7.73 1.23
C HIS A 32 -18.00 8.87 0.33
N ALA A 33 -17.47 8.54 -0.85
CA ALA A 33 -17.04 9.53 -1.83
C ALA A 33 -18.23 10.39 -2.32
N GLU A 34 -19.36 9.76 -2.64
CA GLU A 34 -20.60 10.44 -3.04
C GLU A 34 -21.08 11.42 -1.96
N ALA A 35 -21.15 10.96 -0.70
CA ALA A 35 -21.51 11.80 0.44
C ALA A 35 -20.55 12.97 0.66
N SER A 36 -19.29 12.82 0.24
CA SER A 36 -18.22 13.83 0.34
C SER A 36 -18.11 14.70 -0.92
N GLY A 37 -18.93 14.47 -1.95
CA GLY A 37 -18.89 15.20 -3.23
C GLY A 37 -17.60 14.97 -4.05
N LEU A 38 -16.97 13.79 -3.91
CA LEU A 38 -15.72 13.45 -4.56
C LEU A 38 -15.93 12.56 -5.79
N ALA A 39 -15.20 12.83 -6.88
CA ALA A 39 -15.31 12.14 -8.16
C ALA A 39 -14.23 11.06 -8.32
N ILE A 40 -14.27 10.02 -7.49
CA ILE A 40 -13.32 8.91 -7.50
C ILE A 40 -13.91 7.71 -8.25
N ASP A 41 -13.16 7.15 -9.20
CA ASP A 41 -13.53 5.94 -9.93
C ASP A 41 -13.17 4.69 -9.11
N TYR A 42 -14.09 4.23 -8.29
CA TYR A 42 -13.91 3.01 -7.51
C TYR A 42 -14.38 1.78 -8.28
N ARG A 43 -13.52 0.75 -8.38
CA ARG A 43 -13.79 -0.49 -9.13
C ARG A 43 -13.49 -1.73 -8.29
N ALA A 44 -14.40 -2.70 -8.33
CA ALA A 44 -14.15 -4.04 -7.80
C ALA A 44 -13.26 -4.79 -8.80
N ALA A 45 -11.95 -4.67 -8.63
CA ALA A 45 -10.95 -5.22 -9.55
C ALA A 45 -9.62 -5.49 -8.83
N THR A 46 -8.75 -6.26 -9.48
CA THR A 46 -7.37 -6.47 -9.05
C THR A 46 -6.40 -5.64 -9.91
N ALA A 47 -5.17 -5.44 -9.42
CA ALA A 47 -4.12 -4.76 -10.17
C ALA A 47 -3.81 -5.50 -11.50
N GLU A 48 -3.83 -6.84 -11.46
CA GLU A 48 -3.61 -7.69 -12.63
C GLU A 48 -4.69 -7.48 -13.70
N ALA A 49 -5.95 -7.29 -13.29
CA ALA A 49 -7.05 -7.05 -14.22
C ALA A 49 -6.89 -5.69 -14.93
N LEU A 50 -6.53 -4.63 -14.18
CA LEU A 50 -6.26 -3.32 -14.77
C LEU A 50 -5.06 -3.34 -15.71
N ALA A 51 -3.97 -4.01 -15.31
CA ALA A 51 -2.79 -4.15 -16.15
C ALA A 51 -3.12 -4.91 -17.45
N SER A 52 -3.93 -5.97 -17.36
CA SER A 52 -4.39 -6.72 -18.54
C SER A 52 -5.31 -5.91 -19.45
N ALA A 53 -6.02 -4.92 -18.90
CA ALA A 53 -6.81 -3.97 -19.67
C ALA A 53 -5.97 -2.85 -20.31
N GLY A 54 -4.66 -2.82 -20.07
CA GLY A 54 -3.74 -1.83 -20.64
C GLY A 54 -3.86 -0.44 -20.02
N GLU A 55 -4.33 -0.35 -18.77
CA GLU A 55 -4.40 0.93 -18.08
C GLU A 55 -3.03 1.37 -17.57
N HIS A 56 -2.78 2.70 -17.52
CA HIS A 56 -1.52 3.26 -17.06
C HIS A 56 -1.75 4.54 -16.26
N PHE A 57 -0.97 4.70 -15.20
CA PHE A 57 -1.09 5.79 -14.24
C PHE A 57 0.26 6.50 -14.02
N ASP A 58 0.21 7.77 -13.69
CA ASP A 58 1.40 8.55 -13.33
C ASP A 58 1.93 8.13 -11.95
N ILE A 59 1.01 7.76 -11.04
CA ILE A 59 1.33 7.29 -9.70
C ILE A 59 0.51 6.04 -9.38
N VAL A 60 1.17 5.00 -8.88
CA VAL A 60 0.56 3.78 -8.35
C VAL A 60 0.80 3.72 -6.84
N LEU A 61 -0.26 3.51 -6.05
CA LEU A 61 -0.16 3.40 -4.60
C LEU A 61 -0.54 1.98 -4.16
N ALA A 62 0.39 1.27 -3.53
CA ALA A 62 0.21 -0.07 -2.96
C ALA A 62 0.50 -0.02 -1.45
N MET A 63 -0.49 0.46 -0.68
CA MET A 63 -0.34 0.74 0.75
C MET A 63 -0.96 -0.39 1.57
N GLU A 64 -0.14 -1.08 2.39
CA GLU A 64 -0.56 -2.18 3.26
C GLU A 64 -1.35 -3.27 2.49
N VAL A 65 -0.83 -3.68 1.33
CA VAL A 65 -1.46 -4.67 0.43
C VAL A 65 -0.53 -5.85 0.18
N VAL A 66 0.77 -5.60 0.02
CA VAL A 66 1.74 -6.61 -0.44
C VAL A 66 1.85 -7.82 0.49
N GLU A 67 1.58 -7.67 1.77
CA GLU A 67 1.54 -8.74 2.78
C GLU A 67 0.26 -9.59 2.70
N HIS A 68 -0.76 -9.13 1.96
CA HIS A 68 -2.06 -9.81 1.85
C HIS A 68 -2.28 -10.51 0.51
N VAL A 69 -1.48 -10.19 -0.51
CA VAL A 69 -1.62 -10.81 -1.84
C VAL A 69 -1.21 -12.28 -1.84
N ALA A 70 -1.83 -13.06 -2.69
CA ALA A 70 -1.53 -14.49 -2.82
C ALA A 70 -0.20 -14.73 -3.53
N ASP A 71 0.09 -13.95 -4.57
CA ASP A 71 1.33 -13.97 -5.35
C ASP A 71 1.91 -12.56 -5.43
N LEU A 72 2.92 -12.31 -4.59
CA LEU A 72 3.64 -11.02 -4.54
C LEU A 72 4.25 -10.68 -5.91
N GLY A 73 4.75 -11.70 -6.58
CA GLY A 73 5.39 -11.53 -7.87
C GLY A 73 4.43 -11.06 -8.95
N ALA A 74 3.29 -11.71 -9.09
CA ALA A 74 2.26 -11.33 -10.05
C ALA A 74 1.73 -9.91 -9.74
N PHE A 75 1.44 -9.64 -8.46
CA PHE A 75 0.95 -8.33 -8.02
C PHE A 75 1.93 -7.19 -8.35
N LEU A 76 3.21 -7.32 -7.95
CA LEU A 76 4.22 -6.28 -8.23
C LEU A 76 4.48 -6.14 -9.74
N GLY A 77 4.41 -7.24 -10.51
CA GLY A 77 4.47 -7.19 -11.96
C GLY A 77 3.34 -6.38 -12.57
N ALA A 78 2.12 -6.60 -12.11
CA ALA A 78 0.95 -5.82 -12.52
C ALA A 78 1.11 -4.34 -12.14
N CYS A 79 1.53 -4.04 -10.90
CA CYS A 79 1.77 -2.66 -10.46
C CYS A 79 2.84 -1.97 -11.33
N CYS A 80 3.93 -2.65 -11.68
CA CYS A 80 4.94 -2.10 -12.60
C CYS A 80 4.35 -1.85 -14.00
N ALA A 81 3.53 -2.75 -14.52
CA ALA A 81 2.87 -2.59 -15.82
C ALA A 81 1.86 -1.43 -15.84
N LEU A 82 1.27 -1.10 -14.69
CA LEU A 82 0.36 0.04 -14.54
C LEU A 82 1.09 1.39 -14.49
N MET A 83 2.40 1.43 -14.31
CA MET A 83 3.13 2.70 -14.31
C MET A 83 3.35 3.20 -15.74
N LYS A 84 3.10 4.49 -15.99
CA LYS A 84 3.55 5.16 -17.21
C LYS A 84 5.07 5.26 -17.24
N PRO A 85 5.70 5.41 -18.42
CA PRO A 85 7.08 5.84 -18.50
C PRO A 85 7.30 7.16 -17.73
N GLY A 86 8.27 7.19 -16.81
CA GLY A 86 8.49 8.31 -15.90
C GLY A 86 7.50 8.42 -14.71
N GLY A 87 6.56 7.51 -14.61
CA GLY A 87 5.68 7.37 -13.44
C GLY A 87 6.39 6.74 -12.25
N MET A 88 5.72 6.74 -11.11
CA MET A 88 6.27 6.19 -9.87
C MET A 88 5.25 5.30 -9.15
N MET A 89 5.76 4.39 -8.32
CA MET A 89 4.93 3.63 -7.40
C MET A 89 5.40 3.86 -5.96
N ILE A 90 4.45 3.96 -5.04
CA ILE A 90 4.75 3.96 -3.60
C ILE A 90 4.19 2.67 -3.00
N VAL A 91 5.07 1.89 -2.39
CA VAL A 91 4.71 0.67 -1.66
C VAL A 91 4.92 0.91 -0.18
N ALA A 92 3.91 0.71 0.65
CA ALA A 92 4.06 0.71 2.10
C ALA A 92 3.69 -0.65 2.67
N THR A 93 4.48 -1.12 3.63
CA THR A 93 4.25 -2.40 4.31
C THR A 93 5.01 -2.50 5.63
N LEU A 94 4.68 -3.52 6.41
CA LEU A 94 5.40 -3.87 7.63
C LEU A 94 6.71 -4.60 7.30
N ASN A 95 7.79 -4.22 7.99
CA ASN A 95 9.09 -4.88 7.84
C ASN A 95 9.12 -6.18 8.67
N ARG A 96 9.72 -7.25 8.16
CA ARG A 96 9.88 -8.51 8.89
C ARG A 96 11.07 -8.45 9.85
N THR A 97 10.86 -7.82 11.01
CA THR A 97 11.83 -7.66 12.09
C THR A 97 11.27 -8.13 13.43
N PRO A 98 12.10 -8.41 14.44
CA PRO A 98 11.60 -8.66 15.80
C PRO A 98 10.81 -7.47 16.39
N GLN A 99 11.19 -6.24 16.04
CA GLN A 99 10.51 -5.03 16.50
C GLN A 99 9.10 -4.93 15.93
N SER A 100 8.92 -5.19 14.62
CA SER A 100 7.59 -5.19 14.00
C SER A 100 6.71 -6.31 14.56
N PHE A 101 7.28 -7.49 14.85
CA PHE A 101 6.57 -8.57 15.53
C PHE A 101 6.06 -8.13 16.90
N ALA A 102 6.93 -7.53 17.71
CA ALA A 102 6.56 -7.06 19.04
C ALA A 102 5.49 -5.96 18.97
N PHE A 103 5.61 -5.03 18.03
CA PHE A 103 4.69 -3.91 17.91
C PHE A 103 3.34 -4.32 17.30
N ALA A 104 3.34 -5.01 16.15
CA ALA A 104 2.10 -5.33 15.43
C ALA A 104 1.32 -6.47 16.09
N ILE A 105 1.99 -7.50 16.57
CA ILE A 105 1.33 -8.71 17.10
C ILE A 105 1.19 -8.62 18.61
N LEU A 106 2.27 -8.40 19.36
CA LEU A 106 2.18 -8.34 20.82
C LEU A 106 1.55 -7.05 21.31
N GLY A 107 1.86 -5.91 20.67
CA GLY A 107 1.33 -4.61 21.06
C GLY A 107 -0.10 -4.39 20.58
N ALA A 108 -0.32 -4.35 19.27
CA ALA A 108 -1.60 -3.95 18.69
C ALA A 108 -2.69 -5.01 18.79
N GLU A 109 -2.35 -6.30 18.64
CA GLU A 109 -3.34 -7.38 18.67
C GLU A 109 -3.59 -7.92 20.10
N LEU A 110 -2.53 -8.25 20.86
CA LEU A 110 -2.65 -8.93 22.16
C LEU A 110 -2.88 -7.97 23.34
N LEU A 111 -2.03 -6.92 23.46
CA LEU A 111 -2.09 -6.02 24.63
C LEU A 111 -3.15 -4.94 24.48
N LEU A 112 -3.13 -4.21 23.36
CA LEU A 112 -4.01 -3.05 23.16
C LEU A 112 -5.34 -3.44 22.53
N ARG A 113 -5.41 -4.62 21.90
CA ARG A 113 -6.61 -5.11 21.19
C ARG A 113 -7.19 -4.10 20.20
N TRP A 114 -6.32 -3.29 19.61
CA TRP A 114 -6.70 -2.32 18.58
C TRP A 114 -7.09 -3.01 17.27
N LEU A 115 -6.57 -4.20 17.06
CA LEU A 115 -6.85 -5.03 15.88
C LEU A 115 -7.29 -6.43 16.35
N PRO A 116 -8.14 -7.12 15.58
CA PRO A 116 -8.51 -8.51 15.84
C PRO A 116 -7.27 -9.41 15.85
N LEU A 117 -7.30 -10.45 16.69
CA LEU A 117 -6.24 -11.47 16.73
C LEU A 117 -6.08 -12.13 15.36
N GLY A 118 -4.83 -12.26 14.90
CA GLY A 118 -4.52 -12.89 13.60
C GLY A 118 -4.71 -11.96 12.40
N THR A 119 -4.84 -10.64 12.62
CA THR A 119 -4.89 -9.67 11.51
C THR A 119 -3.59 -9.66 10.72
N HIS A 120 -2.45 -9.92 11.38
CA HIS A 120 -1.14 -9.92 10.74
C HIS A 120 -0.46 -11.29 10.87
N ASP A 121 -0.06 -11.86 9.74
CA ASP A 121 0.89 -12.96 9.70
C ASP A 121 2.30 -12.40 9.48
N TRP A 122 3.11 -12.34 10.55
CA TRP A 122 4.48 -11.83 10.50
C TRP A 122 5.36 -12.49 9.42
N ARG A 123 5.07 -13.73 9.05
CA ARG A 123 5.81 -14.45 7.99
C ARG A 123 5.60 -13.82 6.62
N ARG A 124 4.50 -13.10 6.45
CA ARG A 124 4.13 -12.39 5.21
C ARG A 124 4.68 -10.97 5.16
N PHE A 125 5.22 -10.45 6.28
CA PHE A 125 5.89 -9.16 6.28
C PHE A 125 7.12 -9.20 5.37
N LEU A 126 7.38 -8.12 4.66
CA LEU A 126 8.35 -8.08 3.58
C LEU A 126 9.56 -7.23 3.99
N ARG A 127 10.76 -7.80 3.90
CA ARG A 127 11.99 -7.02 4.11
C ARG A 127 12.24 -6.10 2.92
N PRO A 128 12.82 -4.89 3.12
CA PRO A 128 13.18 -3.99 2.02
C PRO A 128 14.04 -4.66 0.93
N SER A 129 14.97 -5.55 1.33
CA SER A 129 15.81 -6.28 0.39
C SER A 129 15.04 -7.30 -0.47
N GLU A 130 13.99 -7.90 0.08
CA GLU A 130 13.13 -8.85 -0.63
C GLU A 130 12.26 -8.10 -1.63
N LEU A 131 11.64 -6.99 -1.21
CA LEU A 131 10.89 -6.10 -2.10
C LEU A 131 11.78 -5.62 -3.26
N ALA A 132 12.98 -5.12 -2.96
CA ALA A 132 13.91 -4.65 -3.97
C ALA A 132 14.35 -5.76 -4.94
N ALA A 133 14.51 -7.00 -4.46
CA ALA A 133 14.84 -8.14 -5.32
C ALA A 133 13.68 -8.49 -6.27
N GLU A 134 12.44 -8.49 -5.77
CA GLU A 134 11.25 -8.75 -6.59
C GLU A 134 11.04 -7.66 -7.65
N LEU A 135 11.21 -6.39 -7.29
CA LEU A 135 11.09 -5.27 -8.23
C LEU A 135 12.15 -5.30 -9.32
N ARG A 136 13.43 -5.60 -8.97
CA ARG A 136 14.50 -5.73 -9.98
C ARG A 136 14.21 -6.80 -11.04
N ARG A 137 13.60 -7.92 -10.68
CA ARG A 137 13.19 -8.96 -11.64
C ARG A 137 12.15 -8.47 -12.65
N ARG A 138 11.49 -7.33 -12.36
CA ARG A 138 10.44 -6.71 -13.17
C ARG A 138 10.86 -5.41 -13.85
N GLY A 139 12.16 -5.13 -13.86
CA GLY A 139 12.69 -3.91 -14.48
C GLY A 139 12.36 -2.64 -13.69
N ALA A 140 12.20 -2.75 -12.36
CA ALA A 140 11.96 -1.62 -11.49
C ALA A 140 13.01 -1.54 -10.38
N ARG A 141 13.22 -0.38 -9.80
CA ARG A 141 14.16 -0.13 -8.72
C ARG A 141 13.53 0.62 -7.56
N VAL A 142 13.98 0.37 -6.37
CA VAL A 142 13.68 1.20 -5.22
C VAL A 142 14.60 2.43 -5.28
N ALA A 143 14.02 3.60 -5.42
CA ALA A 143 14.73 4.88 -5.47
C ALA A 143 14.98 5.44 -4.06
N GLU A 144 14.00 5.28 -3.16
CA GLU A 144 14.08 5.78 -1.79
C GLU A 144 13.34 4.85 -0.83
N LEU A 145 13.82 4.80 0.42
CA LEU A 145 13.18 4.10 1.54
C LEU A 145 13.04 5.05 2.72
N VAL A 146 11.85 5.11 3.29
CA VAL A 146 11.56 5.87 4.51
C VAL A 146 10.73 5.05 5.47
N GLY A 147 10.99 5.17 6.77
CA GLY A 147 10.15 4.62 7.81
C GLY A 147 9.03 5.60 8.18
N VAL A 148 7.94 5.08 8.71
CA VAL A 148 6.81 5.88 9.21
C VAL A 148 6.71 5.67 10.71
N ARG A 149 6.85 6.74 11.48
CA ARG A 149 6.74 6.71 12.94
C ARG A 149 5.46 7.41 13.38
N TYR A 150 4.70 6.74 14.21
CA TYR A 150 3.56 7.34 14.89
C TYR A 150 3.93 7.74 16.33
N SER A 151 3.61 8.96 16.71
CA SER A 151 3.78 9.47 18.08
C SER A 151 2.41 9.51 18.77
N PRO A 152 2.14 8.62 19.74
CA PRO A 152 0.87 8.63 20.48
C PRO A 152 0.67 9.90 21.32
N LEU A 153 1.78 10.56 21.74
CA LEU A 153 1.72 11.77 22.54
C LEU A 153 1.24 12.99 21.76
N THR A 154 1.53 13.04 20.45
CA THR A 154 1.20 14.18 19.59
C THR A 154 0.15 13.84 18.54
N ASP A 155 -0.29 12.59 18.48
CA ASP A 155 -1.18 12.04 17.43
C ASP A 155 -0.69 12.40 16.00
N ARG A 156 0.62 12.25 15.77
CA ARG A 156 1.24 12.63 14.50
C ARG A 156 2.09 11.50 13.91
N PHE A 157 2.04 11.40 12.59
CA PHE A 157 2.96 10.61 11.80
C PHE A 157 4.15 11.46 11.35
N ALA A 158 5.32 10.85 11.29
CA ALA A 158 6.54 11.46 10.78
C ALA A 158 7.33 10.46 9.95
N LEU A 159 7.91 10.93 8.86
CA LEU A 159 8.86 10.15 8.07
C LEU A 159 10.24 10.19 8.70
N GLY A 160 11.01 9.11 8.58
CA GLY A 160 12.34 9.01 9.15
C GLY A 160 13.15 7.85 8.56
N ALA A 161 14.41 7.74 8.99
CA ALA A 161 15.33 6.69 8.52
C ALA A 161 15.12 5.32 9.21
N ASP A 162 14.32 5.25 10.27
CA ASP A 162 14.08 4.02 11.02
C ASP A 162 13.06 3.15 10.30
N LEU A 163 13.53 2.05 9.72
CA LEU A 163 12.73 1.05 9.00
C LEU A 163 12.35 -0.15 9.87
N SER A 164 12.57 -0.08 11.18
CA SER A 164 12.48 -1.27 12.05
C SER A 164 11.07 -1.86 12.17
N VAL A 165 10.03 -1.07 12.00
CA VAL A 165 8.62 -1.54 12.12
C VAL A 165 7.95 -1.60 10.76
N ASN A 166 7.95 -0.51 10.03
CA ASN A 166 7.34 -0.36 8.72
C ASN A 166 8.22 0.49 7.80
N TYR A 167 7.90 0.51 6.54
CA TYR A 167 8.55 1.41 5.59
C TYR A 167 7.67 1.72 4.38
N MET A 168 8.00 2.83 3.74
CA MET A 168 7.52 3.18 2.42
C MET A 168 8.69 3.16 1.45
N ALA A 169 8.46 2.60 0.27
CA ALA A 169 9.43 2.53 -0.82
C ALA A 169 8.91 3.34 -2.00
N LEU A 170 9.70 4.30 -2.45
CA LEU A 170 9.51 4.94 -3.75
C LEU A 170 10.14 4.04 -4.81
N VAL A 171 9.37 3.68 -5.81
CA VAL A 171 9.76 2.76 -6.88
C VAL A 171 9.63 3.45 -8.23
N GLU A 172 10.63 3.24 -9.08
CA GLU A 172 10.68 3.74 -10.45
C GLU A 172 10.98 2.58 -11.41
N LEU A 173 10.56 2.71 -12.66
CA LEU A 173 11.02 1.83 -13.72
C LEU A 173 12.51 2.04 -13.97
N ALA A 174 13.26 0.96 -14.21
CA ALA A 174 14.72 1.01 -14.43
C ALA A 174 15.06 1.43 -15.85
#